data_f6c27acfbbefcf7679696600e4037a29
#
_entry.id   f6c27acfbbefcf7679696600e4037a29
#
_cell.length_a   1.000
_cell.length_b   1.000
_cell.length_c   1.000
_cell.angle_alpha   90.00
_cell.angle_beta   90.00
_cell.angle_gamma   90.00
#
_symmetry.space_group_name_H-M   'P 1'
#
loop_
_entity.id
_entity.type
_entity.pdbx_description
1 polymer ?
#
loop_
_entity_poly.entity_id
_entity_poly.type
_entity_poly.pdbx_seq_one_letter_code
_entity_poly.pdbx_strand_id
1 'polypeptide(L)'
;MGPVFTGSLTADLLLGDVHSLKEKRAVVKPIVAELRRRFAVAAAEVGDPDLHRRAQVGVATVAGQAAQVTDVLDACERLLAERPEVTLLSTHRQLFSDTD
;
A
#
# COMPACT_ATOMS: atom_id res chain seq x y z
N MET A 1 10.05 -16.89 23.43
CA MET A 1 9.24 -16.28 22.36
C MET A 1 10.03 -15.13 21.74
N GLY A 2 10.15 -15.09 20.43
CA GLY A 2 10.90 -14.04 19.75
C GLY A 2 10.07 -12.78 19.55
N PRO A 3 10.71 -11.69 19.09
CA PRO A 3 10.00 -10.44 18.81
C PRO A 3 9.10 -10.55 17.58
N VAL A 4 8.07 -9.71 17.56
CA VAL A 4 7.22 -9.53 16.40
C VAL A 4 7.42 -8.10 15.89
N PHE A 5 7.72 -7.97 14.60
CA PHE A 5 7.83 -6.69 13.94
C PHE A 5 6.62 -6.49 13.05
N THR A 6 6.04 -5.29 13.12
CA THR A 6 4.89 -4.91 12.31
C THR A 6 5.25 -3.65 11.54
N GLY A 7 4.97 -3.64 10.25
CA GLY A 7 5.22 -2.46 9.43
C GLY A 7 4.02 -2.08 8.61
N SER A 8 3.88 -0.80 8.35
CA SER A 8 2.85 -0.27 7.47
C SER A 8 3.45 0.70 6.46
N LEU A 9 2.79 0.79 5.32
CA LEU A 9 3.08 1.73 4.26
C LEU A 9 1.76 2.34 3.81
N THR A 10 1.69 3.66 3.80
CA THR A 10 0.57 4.37 3.17
C THR A 10 1.11 5.08 1.93
N ALA A 11 0.54 4.78 0.78
CA ALA A 11 0.94 5.36 -0.50
C ALA A 11 -0.13 6.33 -0.97
N ASP A 12 0.30 7.53 -1.36
CA ASP A 12 -0.57 8.56 -1.92
C ASP A 12 -0.41 8.51 -3.44
N LEU A 13 -1.53 8.25 -4.14
CA LEU A 13 -1.54 8.01 -5.57
C LEU A 13 -2.34 9.09 -6.29
N LEU A 14 -1.78 9.56 -7.40
CA LEU A 14 -2.52 10.38 -8.36
C LEU A 14 -3.01 9.47 -9.46
N LEU A 15 -4.34 9.47 -9.68
CA LEU A 15 -4.94 8.72 -10.78
C LEU A 15 -4.96 9.59 -12.04
N GLY A 16 -4.89 8.94 -13.20
CA GLY A 16 -4.93 9.64 -14.47
C GLY A 16 -6.31 10.18 -14.82
N ASP A 17 -6.81 9.81 -15.97
CA ASP A 17 -8.06 10.35 -16.51
C ASP A 17 -9.27 9.64 -15.89
N VAL A 18 -9.57 10.00 -14.65
CA VAL A 18 -10.68 9.41 -13.86
C VAL A 18 -11.70 10.49 -13.55
N HIS A 19 -12.96 10.25 -13.94
CA HIS A 19 -14.04 11.24 -13.85
C HIS A 19 -15.18 10.83 -12.92
N SER A 20 -15.11 9.64 -12.29
CA SER A 20 -16.16 9.16 -11.40
C SER A 20 -15.58 8.23 -10.35
N LEU A 21 -16.35 8.00 -9.28
CA LEU A 21 -15.95 7.01 -8.26
C LEU A 21 -15.94 5.59 -8.82
N LYS A 22 -16.81 5.30 -9.79
CA LYS A 22 -16.81 4.00 -10.46
C LYS A 22 -15.50 3.77 -11.21
N GLU A 23 -15.03 4.77 -11.96
CA GLU A 23 -13.75 4.70 -12.67
C GLU A 23 -12.59 4.59 -11.71
N LYS A 24 -12.62 5.35 -10.60
CA LYS A 24 -11.61 5.26 -9.55
C LYS A 24 -11.50 3.83 -9.01
N ARG A 25 -12.63 3.20 -8.68
CA ARG A 25 -12.65 1.83 -8.17
C ARG A 25 -12.09 0.85 -9.18
N ALA A 26 -12.36 1.07 -10.48
CA ALA A 26 -11.83 0.21 -11.53
C ALA A 26 -10.30 0.26 -11.62
N VAL A 27 -9.67 1.35 -11.16
CA VAL A 27 -8.21 1.48 -11.08
C VAL A 27 -7.67 0.93 -9.77
N VAL A 28 -8.29 1.30 -8.64
CA VAL A 28 -7.72 1.02 -7.30
C VAL A 28 -7.92 -0.43 -6.88
N LYS A 29 -9.08 -1.03 -7.14
CA LYS A 29 -9.36 -2.41 -6.71
C LYS A 29 -8.38 -3.43 -7.25
N PRO A 30 -8.02 -3.42 -8.55
CA PRO A 30 -7.01 -4.36 -9.05
C PRO A 30 -5.64 -4.18 -8.40
N ILE A 31 -5.25 -2.95 -8.09
CA ILE A 31 -3.98 -2.66 -7.43
C ILE A 31 -3.96 -3.29 -6.04
N VAL A 32 -5.01 -3.06 -5.24
CA VAL A 32 -5.13 -3.64 -3.90
C VAL A 32 -5.14 -5.17 -3.96
N ALA A 33 -5.89 -5.74 -4.91
CA ALA A 33 -5.96 -7.19 -5.09
C ALA A 33 -4.59 -7.78 -5.46
N GLU A 34 -3.83 -7.09 -6.31
CA GLU A 34 -2.51 -7.56 -6.69
C GLU A 34 -1.52 -7.53 -5.53
N LEU A 35 -1.56 -6.48 -4.71
CA LEU A 35 -0.74 -6.42 -3.50
C LEU A 35 -1.01 -7.62 -2.59
N ARG A 36 -2.29 -7.93 -2.35
CA ARG A 36 -2.68 -9.06 -1.52
C ARG A 36 -2.27 -10.40 -2.13
N ARG A 37 -2.36 -10.53 -3.44
CA ARG A 37 -2.04 -11.78 -4.15
C ARG A 37 -0.54 -12.04 -4.19
N ARG A 38 0.26 -11.01 -4.38
CA ARG A 38 1.70 -11.16 -4.60
C ARG A 38 2.51 -11.16 -3.32
N PHE A 39 2.02 -10.50 -2.28
CA PHE A 39 2.78 -10.32 -1.04
C PHE A 39 1.96 -10.76 0.17
N ALA A 40 2.64 -11.18 1.23
CA ALA A 40 2.00 -11.55 2.48
C ALA A 40 1.63 -10.27 3.26
N VAL A 41 0.62 -9.55 2.80
CA VAL A 41 0.21 -8.28 3.37
C VAL A 41 -1.31 -8.18 3.47
N ALA A 42 -1.76 -7.37 4.42
CA ALA A 42 -3.09 -6.78 4.38
C ALA A 42 -2.99 -5.50 3.57
N ALA A 43 -3.95 -5.25 2.68
CA ALA A 43 -3.98 -4.04 1.86
C ALA A 43 -5.40 -3.57 1.68
N ALA A 44 -5.57 -2.24 1.66
CA ALA A 44 -6.89 -1.62 1.49
C ALA A 44 -6.72 -0.20 0.96
N GLU A 45 -7.76 0.29 0.28
CA GLU A 45 -7.87 1.73 0.06
C GLU A 45 -8.18 2.39 1.40
N VAL A 46 -7.47 3.47 1.71
CA VAL A 46 -7.66 4.28 2.93
C VAL A 46 -7.80 5.74 2.53
N GLY A 47 -7.98 6.63 3.52
CA GLY A 47 -8.14 8.06 3.25
C GLY A 47 -9.54 8.38 2.74
N ASP A 48 -9.67 9.48 2.00
CA ASP A 48 -10.95 9.99 1.53
C ASP A 48 -11.38 9.26 0.25
N PRO A 49 -12.43 8.42 0.29
CA PRO A 49 -12.86 7.65 -0.87
C PRO A 49 -13.57 8.50 -1.93
N ASP A 50 -13.96 9.72 -1.59
CA ASP A 50 -14.76 10.57 -2.48
C ASP A 50 -13.93 11.43 -3.41
N LEU A 51 -12.60 11.46 -3.26
CA LEU A 51 -11.71 12.14 -4.19
C LEU A 51 -11.56 11.28 -5.45
N HIS A 52 -11.81 11.86 -6.63
CA HIS A 52 -11.81 11.09 -7.89
C HIS A 52 -10.39 10.77 -8.38
N ARG A 53 -9.49 11.74 -8.29
CA ARG A 53 -8.15 11.62 -8.88
C ARG A 53 -7.05 11.35 -7.86
N ARG A 54 -7.42 11.18 -6.61
CA ARG A 54 -6.48 10.86 -5.53
C ARG A 54 -6.95 9.63 -4.80
N ALA A 55 -6.03 8.76 -4.47
CA ALA A 55 -6.29 7.59 -3.64
C ALA A 55 -5.13 7.36 -2.70
N GLN A 56 -5.42 6.83 -1.53
CA GLN A 56 -4.42 6.32 -0.62
C GLN A 56 -4.60 4.82 -0.48
N VAL A 57 -3.51 4.08 -0.55
CA VAL A 57 -3.50 2.64 -0.33
C VAL A 57 -2.63 2.35 0.89
N GLY A 58 -3.22 1.66 1.86
CA GLY A 58 -2.53 1.21 3.05
C GLY A 58 -2.14 -0.25 2.92
N VAL A 59 -0.94 -0.59 3.39
CA VAL A 59 -0.39 -1.94 3.40
C VAL A 59 0.20 -2.21 4.78
N ALA A 60 -0.02 -3.41 5.31
CA ALA A 60 0.58 -3.81 6.58
C ALA A 60 1.06 -5.25 6.51
N THR A 61 2.16 -5.52 7.21
CA THR A 61 2.75 -6.86 7.27
C THR A 61 3.40 -7.10 8.63
N VAL A 62 3.58 -8.36 8.98
CA VAL A 62 4.26 -8.78 10.20
C VAL A 62 5.33 -9.79 9.85
N ALA A 63 6.41 -9.81 10.63
CA ALA A 63 7.48 -10.79 10.49
C ALA A 63 8.26 -10.91 11.79
N GLY A 64 9.05 -11.97 11.90
CA GLY A 64 9.95 -12.19 13.03
C GLY A 64 11.25 -11.39 12.95
N GLN A 65 11.49 -10.70 11.85
CA GLN A 65 12.69 -9.87 11.65
C GLN A 65 12.30 -8.56 10.96
N ALA A 66 12.89 -7.47 11.44
CA ALA A 66 12.62 -6.14 10.89
C ALA A 66 12.99 -6.05 9.41
N ALA A 67 14.09 -6.69 8.99
CA ALA A 67 14.52 -6.68 7.59
C ALA A 67 13.49 -7.29 6.66
N GLN A 68 12.77 -8.34 7.09
CA GLN A 68 11.71 -8.94 6.28
C GLN A 68 10.55 -7.98 6.07
N VAL A 69 10.17 -7.24 7.12
CA VAL A 69 9.13 -6.21 7.01
C VAL A 69 9.53 -5.15 6.00
N THR A 70 10.77 -4.65 6.11
CA THR A 70 11.29 -3.64 5.19
C THR A 70 11.30 -4.15 3.76
N ASP A 71 11.76 -5.36 3.53
CA ASP A 71 11.84 -5.95 2.18
C ASP A 71 10.46 -6.07 1.54
N VAL A 72 9.46 -6.50 2.31
CA VAL A 72 8.08 -6.62 1.81
C VAL A 72 7.51 -5.25 1.48
N LEU A 73 7.71 -4.26 2.35
CA LEU A 73 7.21 -2.90 2.09
C LEU A 73 7.92 -2.26 0.88
N ASP A 74 9.23 -2.52 0.72
CA ASP A 74 9.95 -2.05 -0.47
C ASP A 74 9.37 -2.65 -1.75
N ALA A 75 9.04 -3.93 -1.73
CA ALA A 75 8.44 -4.61 -2.89
C ALA A 75 7.05 -4.04 -3.20
N CYS A 76 6.24 -3.76 -2.19
CA CYS A 76 4.93 -3.13 -2.37
C CYS A 76 5.07 -1.72 -2.97
N GLU A 77 6.01 -0.94 -2.48
CA GLU A 77 6.25 0.41 -3.01
C GLU A 77 6.68 0.36 -4.47
N ARG A 78 7.56 -0.57 -4.85
CA ARG A 78 7.98 -0.74 -6.24
C ARG A 78 6.81 -1.10 -7.14
N LEU A 79 5.93 -2.00 -6.70
CA LEU A 79 4.74 -2.35 -7.48
C LEU A 79 3.90 -1.11 -7.76
N LEU A 80 3.65 -0.28 -6.73
CA LEU A 80 2.86 0.92 -6.88
C LEU A 80 3.54 1.95 -7.78
N ALA A 81 4.86 2.12 -7.65
CA ALA A 81 5.63 3.07 -8.46
C ALA A 81 5.69 2.68 -9.94
N GLU A 82 5.57 1.38 -10.25
CA GLU A 82 5.67 0.86 -11.61
C GLU A 82 4.32 0.77 -12.33
N ARG A 83 3.20 0.97 -11.64
CA ARG A 83 1.88 0.89 -12.25
C ARG A 83 1.63 2.09 -13.15
N PRO A 84 1.38 1.88 -14.47
CA PRO A 84 1.24 3.01 -15.40
C PRO A 84 -0.03 3.83 -15.23
N GLU A 85 -1.08 3.25 -14.60
CA GLU A 85 -2.35 3.94 -14.44
C GLU A 85 -2.36 4.94 -13.28
N VAL A 86 -1.31 4.94 -12.42
CA VAL A 86 -1.21 5.85 -11.29
C VAL A 86 0.18 6.44 -11.21
N THR A 87 0.29 7.58 -10.52
CA THR A 87 1.57 8.18 -10.15
C THR A 87 1.70 8.13 -8.64
N LEU A 88 2.77 7.49 -8.16
CA LEU A 88 3.07 7.47 -6.73
C LEU A 88 3.62 8.83 -6.33
N LEU A 89 2.87 9.56 -5.51
CA LEU A 89 3.22 10.92 -5.10
C LEU A 89 4.10 10.92 -3.86
N SER A 90 3.76 10.11 -2.88
CA SER A 90 4.49 10.04 -1.62
C SER A 90 4.14 8.76 -0.87
N THR A 91 4.98 8.39 0.07
CA THR A 91 4.74 7.27 0.97
C THR A 91 5.03 7.67 2.41
N HIS A 92 4.35 7.01 3.32
CA HIS A 92 4.60 7.13 4.75
C HIS A 92 4.72 5.73 5.33
N ARG A 93 5.77 5.48 6.12
CA ARG A 93 6.01 4.18 6.73
C ARG A 93 6.07 4.27 8.24
N GLN A 94 5.62 3.19 8.88
CA GLN A 94 5.79 2.99 10.31
C GLN A 94 6.29 1.57 10.55
N LEU A 95 7.20 1.43 11.50
CA LEU A 95 7.73 0.13 11.92
C LEU A 95 7.61 0.04 13.44
N PHE A 96 7.01 -1.04 13.90
CA PHE A 96 6.81 -1.29 15.33
C PHE A 96 7.42 -2.60 15.72
N SER A 97 7.96 -2.66 16.94
CA SER A 97 8.41 -3.89 17.56
C SER A 97 7.70 -4.06 18.92
N ASP A 98 7.28 -5.27 19.22
CA ASP A 98 6.64 -5.56 20.50
C ASP A 98 7.64 -5.61 21.67
N THR A 99 8.92 -5.48 21.37
CA THR A 99 9.97 -5.43 22.40
C THR A 99 10.41 -4.01 22.75
N ASP A 100 9.86 -3.02 22.08
CA ASP A 100 10.23 -1.60 22.28
C ASP A 100 9.37 -0.90 23.32
#